data_048bce28e8136e05aa49b94d9f1f952f
#
_entry.id   048bce28e8136e05aa49b94d9f1f952f
#
_cell.length_a   1.000
_cell.length_b   1.000
_cell.length_c   1.000
_cell.angle_alpha   90.00
_cell.angle_beta   90.00
_cell.angle_gamma   90.00
#
_symmetry.space_group_name_H-M   'P 1'
#
loop_
_entity.id
_entity.type
_entity.pdbx_description
1 polymer ?
#
loop_
_entity_poly.entity_id
_entity_poly.type
_entity_poly.pdbx_seq_one_letter_code
_entity_poly.pdbx_strand_id
1 'polypeptide(L)'
;ALMVGIGKAASNHILIKDAVALEQMRKVDVVVLDKTGTLTEGHPTVSGWLWAQVQEEHFKNVLLAAELKSEHPLAGAIVSSLQEVEKIVPAQLESFESITGKGIKVVYQGDTYWVGSHKLLKDFSASLSDVLAEMMVQYESDGNSIVYFGRGTEVLAVVAIADQIKPTSAVDRASPPVAGV
;
A
#
# COMPACT_ATOMS: atom_id res chain seq x y z
N ALA A 1 -18.04 -30.28 -26.87
CA ALA A 1 -18.18 -28.93 -26.28
C ALA A 1 -17.03 -28.61 -25.29
N LEU A 2 -16.71 -29.49 -24.33
CA LEU A 2 -15.71 -29.26 -23.27
C LEU A 2 -14.29 -29.03 -23.84
N MET A 3 -13.84 -29.88 -24.77
CA MET A 3 -12.50 -29.75 -25.41
C MET A 3 -12.34 -28.41 -26.16
N VAL A 4 -13.41 -27.94 -26.82
CA VAL A 4 -13.41 -26.64 -27.50
C VAL A 4 -13.30 -25.49 -26.50
N GLY A 5 -13.97 -25.61 -25.33
CA GLY A 5 -13.88 -24.66 -24.25
C GLY A 5 -12.46 -24.58 -23.67
N ILE A 6 -11.83 -25.73 -23.39
CA ILE A 6 -10.44 -25.80 -22.90
C ILE A 6 -9.47 -25.20 -23.94
N GLY A 7 -9.64 -25.52 -25.22
CA GLY A 7 -8.81 -24.94 -26.28
C GLY A 7 -8.94 -23.42 -26.37
N LYS A 8 -10.17 -22.88 -26.27
CA LYS A 8 -10.42 -21.44 -26.27
C LYS A 8 -9.87 -20.76 -25.00
N ALA A 9 -9.95 -21.42 -23.86
CA ALA A 9 -9.34 -20.92 -22.62
C ALA A 9 -7.81 -20.83 -22.77
N ALA A 10 -7.17 -21.88 -23.29
CA ALA A 10 -5.73 -21.91 -23.51
C ALA A 10 -5.26 -20.83 -24.49
N SER A 11 -6.02 -20.54 -25.56
CA SER A 11 -5.69 -19.44 -26.50
C SER A 11 -5.82 -18.04 -25.87
N ASN A 12 -6.47 -17.93 -24.71
CA ASN A 12 -6.56 -16.72 -23.89
C ASN A 12 -5.67 -16.80 -22.62
N HIS A 13 -4.65 -17.66 -22.62
CA HIS A 13 -3.71 -17.86 -21.52
C HIS A 13 -4.34 -18.36 -20.21
N ILE A 14 -5.53 -18.98 -20.27
CA ILE A 14 -6.23 -19.57 -19.11
C ILE A 14 -5.96 -21.07 -19.11
N LEU A 15 -5.16 -21.52 -18.13
CA LEU A 15 -4.86 -22.91 -17.94
C LEU A 15 -5.91 -23.60 -17.07
N ILE A 16 -6.69 -24.50 -17.67
CA ILE A 16 -7.68 -25.30 -16.95
C ILE A 16 -7.03 -26.63 -16.55
N LYS A 17 -6.86 -26.84 -15.25
CA LYS A 17 -6.25 -28.06 -14.71
C LYS A 17 -7.22 -29.23 -14.61
N ASP A 18 -8.51 -28.96 -14.48
CA ASP A 18 -9.56 -29.96 -14.29
C ASP A 18 -10.80 -29.62 -15.11
N ALA A 19 -11.25 -30.59 -15.89
CA ALA A 19 -12.46 -30.48 -16.71
C ALA A 19 -13.74 -30.34 -15.89
N VAL A 20 -13.79 -30.94 -14.69
CA VAL A 20 -14.93 -30.83 -13.77
C VAL A 20 -15.08 -29.42 -13.25
N ALA A 21 -13.95 -28.74 -12.96
CA ALA A 21 -13.94 -27.34 -12.55
C ALA A 21 -14.59 -26.43 -13.61
N LEU A 22 -14.31 -26.67 -14.90
CA LEU A 22 -14.92 -25.92 -16.01
C LEU A 22 -16.46 -26.11 -16.07
N GLU A 23 -16.94 -27.32 -15.81
CA GLU A 23 -18.38 -27.60 -15.75
C GLU A 23 -19.04 -26.93 -14.53
N GLN A 24 -18.34 -26.92 -13.40
CA GLN A 24 -18.83 -26.27 -12.17
C GLN A 24 -18.90 -24.73 -12.29
N MET A 25 -18.00 -24.11 -13.07
CA MET A 25 -18.04 -22.66 -13.30
C MET A 25 -19.41 -22.16 -13.76
N ARG A 26 -20.19 -22.98 -14.47
CA ARG A 26 -21.56 -22.64 -14.89
C ARG A 26 -22.52 -22.44 -13.72
N LYS A 27 -22.20 -22.93 -12.52
CA LYS A 27 -23.04 -22.88 -11.31
C LYS A 27 -22.53 -21.78 -10.34
N VAL A 28 -21.51 -21.00 -10.74
CA VAL A 28 -20.94 -19.96 -9.89
C VAL A 28 -21.80 -18.71 -9.99
N ASP A 29 -22.37 -18.30 -8.86
CA ASP A 29 -23.18 -17.10 -8.74
C ASP A 29 -22.38 -15.91 -8.19
N VAL A 30 -21.26 -16.18 -7.49
CA VAL A 30 -20.40 -15.16 -6.87
C VAL A 30 -18.94 -15.48 -7.13
N VAL A 31 -18.18 -14.47 -7.52
CA VAL A 31 -16.71 -14.54 -7.69
C VAL A 31 -16.07 -13.58 -6.71
N VAL A 32 -15.17 -14.10 -5.86
CA VAL A 32 -14.35 -13.30 -4.95
C VAL A 32 -12.97 -13.14 -5.58
N LEU A 33 -12.55 -11.90 -5.79
CA LEU A 33 -11.25 -11.58 -6.40
C LEU A 33 -10.35 -10.91 -5.35
N ASP A 34 -9.10 -11.36 -5.28
CA ASP A 34 -8.07 -10.63 -4.54
C ASP A 34 -7.78 -9.29 -5.27
N LYS A 35 -7.59 -8.23 -4.48
CA LYS A 35 -7.29 -6.90 -5.02
C LYS A 35 -5.85 -6.84 -5.52
N THR A 36 -4.88 -7.09 -4.61
CA THR A 36 -3.46 -6.79 -4.84
C THR A 36 -2.79 -7.79 -5.77
N GLY A 37 -2.22 -7.32 -6.86
CA GLY A 37 -1.56 -8.15 -7.89
C GLY A 37 -2.52 -8.91 -8.80
N THR A 38 -3.81 -9.05 -8.44
CA THR A 38 -4.85 -9.66 -9.27
C THR A 38 -5.59 -8.60 -10.06
N LEU A 39 -6.31 -7.70 -9.39
CA LEU A 39 -7.01 -6.57 -10.02
C LEU A 39 -6.09 -5.37 -10.25
N THR A 40 -5.07 -5.22 -9.42
CA THR A 40 -4.07 -4.17 -9.49
C THR A 40 -2.75 -4.71 -10.09
N GLU A 41 -1.86 -3.80 -10.48
CA GLU A 41 -0.57 -4.13 -11.10
C GLU A 41 0.41 -4.80 -10.12
N GLY A 42 0.19 -4.68 -8.80
CA GLY A 42 1.08 -5.16 -7.76
C GLY A 42 2.33 -4.27 -7.59
N HIS A 43 2.27 -3.05 -8.12
CA HIS A 43 3.31 -2.04 -7.99
C HIS A 43 2.76 -0.82 -7.24
N PRO A 44 2.80 -0.83 -5.89
CA PRO A 44 2.34 0.30 -5.11
C PRO A 44 3.19 1.54 -5.40
N THR A 45 2.52 2.68 -5.54
CA THR A 45 3.14 4.00 -5.73
C THR A 45 2.56 5.01 -4.75
N VAL A 46 3.35 5.99 -4.34
CA VAL A 46 2.84 7.07 -3.49
C VAL A 46 1.92 7.94 -4.31
N SER A 47 0.66 8.05 -3.89
CA SER A 47 -0.37 8.90 -4.49
C SER A 47 -0.45 10.28 -3.85
N GLY A 48 0.03 10.42 -2.62
CA GLY A 48 0.05 11.71 -1.93
C GLY A 48 0.87 11.72 -0.64
N TRP A 49 1.36 12.92 -0.31
CA TRP A 49 2.07 13.24 0.91
C TRP A 49 1.32 14.32 1.68
N LEU A 50 1.10 14.10 2.97
CA LEU A 50 0.56 15.08 3.90
C LEU A 50 1.57 15.29 5.02
N TRP A 51 2.24 16.43 5.04
CA TRP A 51 3.19 16.82 6.08
C TRP A 51 2.51 17.69 7.14
N ALA A 52 2.74 17.39 8.42
CA ALA A 52 2.10 18.11 9.54
C ALA A 52 2.59 19.55 9.68
N GLN A 53 3.84 19.81 9.32
CA GLN A 53 4.49 21.12 9.44
C GLN A 53 5.42 21.37 8.26
N VAL A 54 6.09 22.53 8.26
CA VAL A 54 7.14 22.83 7.27
C VAL A 54 8.16 21.72 7.27
N GLN A 55 8.38 21.14 6.10
CA GLN A 55 9.27 19.98 5.93
C GLN A 55 10.69 20.38 6.33
N GLU A 56 11.17 19.83 7.42
CA GLU A 56 12.59 19.86 7.70
C GLU A 56 13.25 18.73 6.89
N GLU A 57 14.25 19.07 6.10
CA GLU A 57 14.94 18.12 5.20
C GLU A 57 15.41 16.87 5.92
N HIS A 58 15.83 17.01 7.19
CA HIS A 58 16.29 15.86 7.98
C HIS A 58 15.21 14.81 8.25
N PHE A 59 13.91 15.16 8.28
CA PHE A 59 12.84 14.18 8.45
C PHE A 59 12.73 13.25 7.24
N LYS A 60 12.92 13.79 6.04
CA LYS A 60 12.97 12.97 4.81
C LYS A 60 14.18 12.05 4.83
N ASN A 61 15.33 12.51 5.33
CA ASN A 61 16.56 11.71 5.44
C ASN A 61 16.36 10.52 6.40
N VAL A 62 15.68 10.75 7.55
CA VAL A 62 15.36 9.70 8.52
C VAL A 62 14.35 8.71 7.95
N LEU A 63 13.27 9.21 7.32
CA LEU A 63 12.26 8.37 6.70
C LEU A 63 12.85 7.49 5.60
N LEU A 64 13.69 8.06 4.73
CA LEU A 64 14.38 7.30 3.68
C LEU A 64 15.28 6.21 4.29
N ALA A 65 16.06 6.56 5.33
CA ALA A 65 16.94 5.59 5.99
C ALA A 65 16.17 4.45 6.67
N ALA A 66 15.01 4.75 7.24
CA ALA A 66 14.13 3.77 7.87
C ALA A 66 13.52 2.81 6.84
N GLU A 67 12.98 3.34 5.74
CA GLU A 67 12.32 2.55 4.71
C GLU A 67 13.30 1.75 3.83
N LEU A 68 14.54 2.21 3.65
CA LEU A 68 15.60 1.41 3.00
C LEU A 68 15.96 0.12 3.77
N LYS A 69 15.67 0.07 5.07
CA LYS A 69 15.87 -1.13 5.91
C LYS A 69 14.60 -1.96 6.09
N SER A 70 13.46 -1.45 5.64
CA SER A 70 12.17 -2.10 5.75
C SER A 70 11.98 -3.15 4.66
N GLU A 71 11.51 -4.34 5.03
CA GLU A 71 11.12 -5.41 4.09
C GLU A 71 9.63 -5.33 3.69
N HIS A 72 8.91 -4.30 4.14
CA HIS A 72 7.49 -4.16 3.85
C HIS A 72 7.26 -3.80 2.37
N PRO A 73 6.27 -4.40 1.68
CA PRO A 73 6.01 -4.11 0.26
C PRO A 73 5.78 -2.64 -0.07
N LEU A 74 5.25 -1.84 0.87
CA LEU A 74 5.00 -0.41 0.69
C LEU A 74 6.25 0.45 0.85
N ALA A 75 7.31 -0.06 1.48
CA ALA A 75 8.57 0.66 1.70
C ALA A 75 9.21 1.10 0.38
N GLY A 76 9.22 0.21 -0.61
CA GLY A 76 9.74 0.52 -1.94
C GLY A 76 9.08 1.72 -2.61
N ALA A 77 7.75 1.86 -2.45
CA ALA A 77 7.00 3.00 -2.98
C ALA A 77 7.45 4.33 -2.34
N ILE A 78 7.63 4.32 -1.01
CA ILE A 78 8.08 5.50 -0.25
C ILE A 78 9.51 5.87 -0.66
N VAL A 79 10.41 4.89 -0.72
CA VAL A 79 11.82 5.08 -1.13
C VAL A 79 11.89 5.69 -2.54
N SER A 80 11.17 5.11 -3.51
CA SER A 80 11.14 5.60 -4.90
C SER A 80 10.65 7.04 -4.96
N SER A 81 9.52 7.35 -4.30
CA SER A 81 8.95 8.68 -4.28
C SER A 81 9.87 9.74 -3.65
N LEU A 82 10.59 9.38 -2.58
CA LEU A 82 11.55 10.30 -1.94
C LEU A 82 12.78 10.56 -2.82
N GLN A 83 13.23 9.55 -3.58
CA GLN A 83 14.42 9.66 -4.44
C GLN A 83 14.16 10.36 -5.78
N GLU A 84 12.91 10.35 -6.26
CA GLU A 84 12.52 11.03 -7.51
C GLU A 84 12.54 12.56 -7.40
N VAL A 85 12.22 13.11 -6.23
CA VAL A 85 11.99 14.54 -6.06
C VAL A 85 13.27 15.30 -5.71
N GLU A 86 14.18 14.72 -4.92
CA GLU A 86 15.38 15.39 -4.43
C GLU A 86 16.53 14.38 -4.24
N LYS A 87 17.79 14.85 -4.26
CA LYS A 87 18.94 14.05 -3.81
C LYS A 87 18.95 13.96 -2.27
N ILE A 88 18.05 13.16 -1.72
CA ILE A 88 17.95 12.93 -0.29
C ILE A 88 19.05 11.94 0.11
N VAL A 89 19.84 12.30 1.13
CA VAL A 89 20.88 11.42 1.71
C VAL A 89 20.28 10.70 2.91
N PRO A 90 20.30 9.35 2.94
CA PRO A 90 19.77 8.62 4.08
C PRO A 90 20.51 8.97 5.37
N ALA A 91 19.79 9.20 6.47
CA ALA A 91 20.36 9.45 7.79
C ALA A 91 21.09 8.20 8.32
N GLN A 92 22.14 8.43 9.14
CA GLN A 92 22.80 7.33 9.85
C GLN A 92 22.00 7.00 11.13
N LEU A 93 21.21 5.92 11.08
CA LEU A 93 20.39 5.48 12.20
C LEU A 93 21.22 4.79 13.28
N GLU A 94 20.93 5.08 14.54
CA GLU A 94 21.54 4.45 15.73
C GLU A 94 20.96 3.05 15.97
N SER A 95 19.66 2.86 15.73
CA SER A 95 19.00 1.56 15.83
C SER A 95 17.87 1.43 14.84
N PHE A 96 17.50 0.17 14.55
CA PHE A 96 16.36 -0.20 13.72
C PHE A 96 15.66 -1.41 14.36
N GLU A 97 14.34 -1.36 14.47
CA GLU A 97 13.51 -2.44 14.98
C GLU A 97 12.27 -2.60 14.11
N SER A 98 12.03 -3.81 13.61
CA SER A 98 10.79 -4.16 12.93
C SER A 98 9.75 -4.67 13.93
N ILE A 99 8.56 -4.06 13.92
CA ILE A 99 7.42 -4.43 14.80
C ILE A 99 6.40 -5.17 13.96
N THR A 100 6.35 -6.48 14.11
CA THR A 100 5.53 -7.38 13.30
C THR A 100 4.07 -6.92 13.20
N GLY A 101 3.60 -6.72 11.97
CA GLY A 101 2.22 -6.34 11.65
C GLY A 101 1.83 -4.90 12.03
N LYS A 102 2.81 -4.06 12.44
CA LYS A 102 2.56 -2.66 12.82
C LYS A 102 3.43 -1.66 12.05
N GLY A 103 4.72 -1.96 11.85
CA GLY A 103 5.65 -1.07 11.16
C GLY A 103 7.08 -1.20 11.70
N ILE A 104 7.84 -0.12 11.66
CA ILE A 104 9.24 -0.04 12.07
C ILE A 104 9.46 1.11 13.04
N LYS A 105 10.47 0.96 13.89
CA LYS A 105 10.94 1.97 14.84
C LYS A 105 12.44 2.16 14.66
N VAL A 106 12.91 3.40 14.67
CA VAL A 106 14.31 3.75 14.51
C VAL A 106 14.71 4.82 15.52
N VAL A 107 16.00 4.89 15.83
CA VAL A 107 16.56 5.96 16.66
C VAL A 107 17.55 6.75 15.80
N TYR A 108 17.41 8.06 15.84
CA TYR A 108 18.29 9.02 15.18
C TYR A 108 18.49 10.23 16.06
N GLN A 109 19.76 10.57 16.38
CA GLN A 109 20.16 11.66 17.27
C GLN A 109 19.49 11.60 18.65
N GLY A 110 19.32 10.38 19.18
CA GLY A 110 18.67 10.14 20.48
C GLY A 110 17.12 10.20 20.43
N ASP A 111 16.51 10.66 19.34
CA ASP A 111 15.06 10.68 19.17
C ASP A 111 14.54 9.37 18.55
N THR A 112 13.36 8.93 19.03
CA THR A 112 12.66 7.77 18.48
C THR A 112 11.70 8.17 17.38
N TYR A 113 11.93 7.64 16.17
CA TYR A 113 11.03 7.77 15.02
C TYR A 113 10.36 6.42 14.71
N TRP A 114 9.20 6.48 14.11
CA TRP A 114 8.44 5.29 13.73
C TRP A 114 7.72 5.50 12.40
N VAL A 115 7.58 4.41 11.63
CA VAL A 115 6.82 4.38 10.39
C VAL A 115 5.92 3.16 10.40
N GLY A 116 4.63 3.32 10.12
CA GLY A 116 3.75 2.17 10.08
C GLY A 116 2.26 2.47 10.04
N SER A 117 1.49 1.47 10.45
CA SER A 117 0.03 1.46 10.41
C SER A 117 -0.61 2.28 11.55
N HIS A 118 -1.92 2.47 11.46
CA HIS A 118 -2.72 3.07 12.54
C HIS A 118 -2.56 2.35 13.90
N LYS A 119 -2.21 1.05 13.91
CA LYS A 119 -1.91 0.32 15.15
C LYS A 119 -0.66 0.87 15.83
N LEU A 120 0.39 1.15 15.04
CA LEU A 120 1.63 1.70 15.57
C LEU A 120 1.44 3.13 16.08
N LEU A 121 0.67 3.96 15.37
CA LEU A 121 0.28 5.29 15.82
C LEU A 121 -0.36 5.26 17.21
N LYS A 122 -1.26 4.30 17.47
CA LYS A 122 -1.88 4.11 18.79
C LYS A 122 -0.88 3.68 19.86
N ASP A 123 0.06 2.79 19.52
CA ASP A 123 1.08 2.34 20.48
C ASP A 123 1.96 3.50 20.96
N PHE A 124 2.25 4.46 20.09
CA PHE A 124 2.97 5.68 20.44
C PHE A 124 2.10 6.77 21.05
N SER A 125 0.79 6.52 21.24
CA SER A 125 -0.18 7.54 21.71
C SER A 125 -0.13 8.82 20.88
N ALA A 126 0.21 8.68 19.60
CA ALA A 126 0.31 9.80 18.68
C ALA A 126 -1.08 10.22 18.19
N SER A 127 -1.27 11.51 17.98
CA SER A 127 -2.51 12.08 17.49
C SER A 127 -2.29 12.82 16.18
N LEU A 128 -3.27 12.70 15.29
CA LEU A 128 -3.36 13.51 14.07
C LEU A 128 -3.96 14.88 14.40
N SER A 129 -3.49 15.92 13.73
CA SER A 129 -4.24 17.19 13.70
C SER A 129 -5.55 17.00 12.92
N ASP A 130 -6.56 17.83 13.24
CA ASP A 130 -7.86 17.75 12.58
C ASP A 130 -7.72 17.88 11.05
N VAL A 131 -6.83 18.76 10.59
CA VAL A 131 -6.55 18.97 9.16
C VAL A 131 -6.01 17.70 8.48
N LEU A 132 -5.03 17.03 9.12
CA LEU A 132 -4.50 15.77 8.59
C LEU A 132 -5.54 14.66 8.60
N ALA A 133 -6.39 14.61 9.65
CA ALA A 133 -7.44 13.63 9.76
C ALA A 133 -8.50 13.77 8.66
N GLU A 134 -8.92 15.00 8.36
CA GLU A 134 -9.88 15.26 7.27
C GLU A 134 -9.31 14.88 5.89
N MET A 135 -8.07 15.29 5.59
CA MET A 135 -7.44 14.96 4.31
C MET A 135 -7.21 13.45 4.15
N MET A 136 -6.90 12.75 5.24
CA MET A 136 -6.70 11.30 5.24
C MET A 136 -7.98 10.54 4.87
N VAL A 137 -9.17 10.99 5.34
CA VAL A 137 -10.47 10.35 5.03
C VAL A 137 -10.68 10.26 3.51
N GLN A 138 -10.29 11.29 2.77
CA GLN A 138 -10.39 11.29 1.31
C GLN A 138 -9.52 10.18 0.70
N TYR A 139 -8.24 10.07 1.12
CA TYR A 139 -7.35 9.02 0.62
C TYR A 139 -7.83 7.61 0.97
N GLU A 140 -8.37 7.40 2.18
CA GLU A 140 -8.95 6.11 2.57
C GLU A 140 -10.18 5.78 1.72
N SER A 141 -11.05 6.74 1.44
CA SER A 141 -12.23 6.53 0.59
C SER A 141 -11.86 6.17 -0.85
N ASP A 142 -10.72 6.66 -1.34
CA ASP A 142 -10.17 6.34 -2.66
C ASP A 142 -9.42 4.97 -2.68
N GLY A 143 -9.44 4.25 -1.54
CA GLY A 143 -8.86 2.90 -1.43
C GLY A 143 -7.34 2.88 -1.29
N ASN A 144 -6.71 3.99 -0.90
CA ASN A 144 -5.29 4.05 -0.63
C ASN A 144 -4.93 3.33 0.67
N SER A 145 -3.73 2.77 0.72
CA SER A 145 -3.09 2.33 1.96
C SER A 145 -2.44 3.53 2.65
N ILE A 146 -2.71 3.72 3.93
CA ILE A 146 -2.17 4.85 4.70
C ILE A 146 -1.01 4.38 5.57
N VAL A 147 0.11 5.08 5.46
CA VAL A 147 1.31 4.90 6.29
C VAL A 147 1.57 6.19 7.05
N TYR A 148 1.83 6.07 8.33
CA TYR A 148 2.13 7.19 9.23
C TYR A 148 3.60 7.22 9.54
N PHE A 149 4.19 8.41 9.54
CA PHE A 149 5.54 8.68 9.99
C PHE A 149 5.50 9.65 11.16
N GLY A 150 6.16 9.32 12.27
CA GLY A 150 6.13 10.13 13.47
C GLY A 150 7.43 10.10 14.28
N ARG A 151 7.52 11.04 15.23
CA ARG A 151 8.59 11.14 16.23
C ARG A 151 7.94 11.21 17.62
N GLY A 152 8.25 10.24 18.48
CA GLY A 152 7.58 10.13 19.79
C GLY A 152 6.06 10.12 19.62
N THR A 153 5.35 11.08 20.22
CA THR A 153 3.89 11.23 20.14
C THR A 153 3.42 12.15 19.01
N GLU A 154 4.34 12.69 18.20
CA GLU A 154 4.04 13.62 17.12
C GLU A 154 3.99 12.90 15.78
N VAL A 155 2.92 13.11 14.99
CA VAL A 155 2.84 12.68 13.60
C VAL A 155 3.48 13.75 12.73
N LEU A 156 4.51 13.37 11.97
CA LEU A 156 5.26 14.25 11.08
C LEU A 156 4.71 14.23 9.65
N ALA A 157 4.29 13.04 9.19
CA ALA A 157 3.71 12.89 7.87
C ALA A 157 2.72 11.72 7.80
N VAL A 158 1.80 11.83 6.85
CA VAL A 158 0.93 10.74 6.39
C VAL A 158 1.20 10.53 4.91
N VAL A 159 1.40 9.28 4.54
CA VAL A 159 1.69 8.86 3.16
C VAL A 159 0.53 8.03 2.65
N ALA A 160 -0.08 8.45 1.57
CA ALA A 160 -1.09 7.68 0.86
C ALA A 160 -0.42 6.90 -0.27
N ILE A 161 -0.68 5.59 -0.33
CA ILE A 161 -0.09 4.68 -1.30
C ILE A 161 -1.21 3.95 -2.02
N ALA A 162 -1.22 4.07 -3.35
CA ALA A 162 -2.15 3.39 -4.23
C ALA A 162 -1.44 2.27 -5.00
N ASP A 163 -2.18 1.20 -5.28
CA ASP A 163 -1.78 0.20 -6.26
C ASP A 163 -2.72 0.33 -7.47
N GLN A 164 -2.18 0.63 -8.63
CA GLN A 164 -2.97 0.95 -9.82
C GLN A 164 -3.77 -0.26 -10.30
N ILE A 165 -5.04 -0.03 -10.60
CA ILE A 165 -5.89 -1.07 -11.20
C ILE A 165 -5.39 -1.34 -12.62
N LYS A 166 -5.16 -2.60 -12.96
CA LYS A 166 -4.77 -2.99 -14.32
C LYS A 166 -5.79 -2.48 -15.34
N PRO A 167 -5.38 -1.94 -16.48
CA PRO A 167 -6.31 -1.53 -17.55
C PRO A 167 -7.27 -2.65 -17.95
N THR A 168 -6.81 -3.90 -17.89
CA THR A 168 -7.60 -5.10 -18.19
C THR A 168 -8.58 -5.50 -17.08
N SER A 169 -8.45 -4.93 -15.87
CA SER A 169 -9.35 -5.16 -14.74
C SER A 169 -10.45 -4.09 -14.64
N ALA A 170 -10.41 -3.06 -15.50
CA ALA A 170 -11.47 -2.07 -15.60
C ALA A 170 -12.75 -2.78 -16.04
N VAL A 171 -13.67 -2.99 -15.10
CA VAL A 171 -14.98 -3.58 -15.40
C VAL A 171 -15.75 -2.55 -16.21
N ASP A 172 -16.14 -2.93 -17.43
CA ASP A 172 -17.05 -2.12 -18.23
C ASP A 172 -18.31 -1.88 -17.42
N ARG A 173 -18.70 -0.61 -17.20
CA ARG A 173 -19.87 -0.23 -16.36
C ARG A 173 -21.21 -0.81 -16.88
N ALA A 174 -21.18 -1.53 -17.98
CA ALA A 174 -22.32 -2.26 -18.56
C ALA A 174 -22.49 -3.68 -17.98
N SER A 175 -21.55 -4.18 -17.15
CA SER A 175 -21.69 -5.48 -16.50
C SER A 175 -22.47 -5.34 -15.17
N PRO A 176 -23.30 -6.34 -14.78
CA PRO A 176 -24.06 -6.27 -13.53
C PRO A 176 -23.12 -6.10 -12.33
N PRO A 177 -23.57 -5.40 -11.26
CA PRO A 177 -22.72 -5.07 -10.13
C PRO A 177 -22.15 -6.34 -9.50
N VAL A 178 -20.83 -6.42 -9.44
CA VAL A 178 -20.13 -7.43 -8.62
C VAL A 178 -20.39 -7.03 -7.16
N ALA A 179 -21.10 -7.86 -6.42
CA ALA A 179 -21.31 -7.63 -5.01
C ALA A 179 -19.96 -7.68 -4.28
N GLY A 180 -19.47 -6.53 -3.82
CA GLY A 180 -18.33 -6.46 -2.93
C GLY A 180 -18.71 -6.97 -1.55
N VAL A 181 -17.86 -7.80 -0.97
CA VAL A 181 -17.90 -8.24 0.45
C VAL A 181 -17.04 -7.29 1.26
#